data_4d81ce08d3a4fe6a637728901877c630
#
_entry.id   4d81ce08d3a4fe6a637728901877c630
#
_cell.length_a   1.000
_cell.length_b   1.000
_cell.length_c   1.000
_cell.angle_alpha   90.00
_cell.angle_beta   90.00
_cell.angle_gamma   90.00
#
_symmetry.space_group_name_H-M   'P 1'
#
loop_
_entity.id
_entity.type
_entity.pdbx_description
1 polymer ?
#
loop_
_entity_poly.entity_id
_entity_poly.type
_entity_poly.pdbx_seq_one_letter_code
_entity_poly.pdbx_strand_id
1 'polypeptide(L)'
;MNFRIDSLKHKNPGDTLFKILKDAPYNVLSERPYKRYQGKVIRNIIIGQVNVFNRVSDDIQQSRNSIQKLQHLLDFLHVNTQSNVIREGLFFSEKKDTVSAYLMAYNAYYLRHLPFLQTAEIYIQPLTDTKDSVDVIIITQDAFEFGASIAHSNLRLYNVNFLGGGQRIDLAVSLDKNRSPKIGTAASYVKYNIGGSFVDASIGYTTINNAAPIDTGVYETSFFVHLDRQLYKPTVRWGGGLTISYNYSMDVYSRSSGYYRNYAYRYFDVWGAWAFNVKKLLKTGFENSTRKAISLRYSILDFTRQPHQDIYRLDPNYNNRQYIIGQYNLFQQRYFKTRYVFEFGRIEDIPSGYNLALTAGVEKWINRKRIYTGAQYERSKIYTKGNFMVTGIGLGGFFKNGIEDIVFAVDNIYYSELYTLTTWRLRYQIGLNYLIGINPHFNKAINLNTERGIIGYNSELLQGYQRLTLGGEADFYAPFRFLGFRFNFFTVAQVAQLGDKGELLFGNRLYSVLGTGIRIKNESLVFRTLEIGAYFYPGAPSDMKKVGLTLKSIPNIRFRTTPIQRPEFISFE
;
A
#
# COMPACT_ATOMS: atom_id res chain seq x y z
N MET A 1 -22.51 -23.68 8.73
CA MET A 1 -23.68 -22.87 9.14
C MET A 1 -24.60 -22.77 7.94
N ASN A 2 -25.77 -23.40 7.99
CA ASN A 2 -26.77 -23.31 6.90
C ASN A 2 -27.62 -22.07 7.16
N PHE A 3 -27.40 -21.03 6.39
CA PHE A 3 -28.18 -19.81 6.41
C PHE A 3 -29.32 -19.92 5.39
N ARG A 4 -30.55 -19.61 5.76
CA ARG A 4 -31.67 -19.43 4.82
C ARG A 4 -31.96 -17.94 4.63
N ILE A 5 -32.15 -17.51 3.39
CA ILE A 5 -32.57 -16.14 3.02
C ILE A 5 -33.81 -15.69 3.79
N ASP A 6 -34.71 -16.64 4.13
CA ASP A 6 -35.92 -16.37 4.90
C ASP A 6 -35.64 -15.81 6.31
N SER A 7 -34.45 -16.07 6.88
CA SER A 7 -34.03 -15.46 8.16
C SER A 7 -33.65 -13.98 8.04
N LEU A 8 -33.37 -13.50 6.84
CA LEU A 8 -33.11 -12.07 6.57
C LEU A 8 -34.42 -11.25 6.55
N LYS A 9 -35.58 -11.91 6.43
CA LYS A 9 -36.90 -11.25 6.41
C LYS A 9 -37.49 -10.97 7.78
N HIS A 10 -36.97 -11.58 8.85
CA HIS A 10 -37.68 -11.62 10.15
C HIS A 10 -36.93 -11.09 11.38
N LYS A 11 -35.65 -10.70 11.32
CA LYS A 11 -34.92 -10.00 12.43
C LYS A 11 -33.80 -9.16 11.85
N ASN A 12 -33.82 -7.84 12.12
CA ASN A 12 -32.78 -6.87 11.81
C ASN A 12 -31.70 -7.39 10.84
N PRO A 13 -31.89 -7.27 9.52
CA PRO A 13 -30.97 -7.88 8.54
C PRO A 13 -29.49 -7.49 8.78
N GLY A 14 -29.26 -6.27 9.27
CA GLY A 14 -27.93 -5.74 9.57
C GLY A 14 -27.19 -6.55 10.64
N ASP A 15 -27.84 -6.95 11.73
CA ASP A 15 -27.19 -7.71 12.81
C ASP A 15 -26.78 -9.11 12.37
N THR A 16 -27.59 -9.73 11.53
CA THR A 16 -27.30 -11.05 10.96
C THR A 16 -26.10 -10.98 10.00
N LEU A 17 -26.09 -10.00 9.11
CA LEU A 17 -25.00 -9.77 8.17
C LEU A 17 -23.70 -9.43 8.90
N PHE A 18 -23.77 -8.62 9.94
CA PHE A 18 -22.61 -8.28 10.75
C PHE A 18 -22.04 -9.51 11.49
N LYS A 19 -22.90 -10.37 12.04
CA LYS A 19 -22.46 -11.62 12.67
C LYS A 19 -21.69 -12.51 11.68
N ILE A 20 -22.17 -12.61 10.45
CA ILE A 20 -21.49 -13.35 9.39
C ILE A 20 -20.09 -12.76 9.12
N LEU A 21 -19.96 -11.44 9.02
CA LEU A 21 -18.66 -10.79 8.82
C LEU A 21 -17.69 -11.04 10.00
N LYS A 22 -18.21 -10.96 11.23
CA LYS A 22 -17.41 -11.21 12.45
C LYS A 22 -16.90 -12.65 12.53
N ASP A 23 -17.74 -13.61 12.17
CA ASP A 23 -17.45 -15.05 12.25
C ASP A 23 -16.74 -15.59 10.99
N ALA A 24 -16.37 -14.71 10.04
CA ALA A 24 -15.70 -15.12 8.83
C ALA A 24 -14.39 -15.86 9.15
N PRO A 25 -14.13 -17.03 8.51
CA PRO A 25 -12.97 -17.84 8.81
C PRO A 25 -11.67 -17.11 8.48
N TYR A 26 -10.71 -17.17 9.36
CA TYR A 26 -9.36 -16.69 9.18
C TYR A 26 -8.34 -17.78 9.52
N ASN A 27 -7.06 -17.54 9.27
CA ASN A 27 -5.97 -18.52 9.28
C ASN A 27 -6.22 -19.69 8.29
N VAL A 28 -6.77 -19.33 7.12
CA VAL A 28 -7.08 -20.27 6.05
C VAL A 28 -6.75 -19.67 4.69
N LEU A 29 -6.45 -20.53 3.71
CA LEU A 29 -6.39 -20.11 2.32
C LEU A 29 -7.76 -19.53 1.88
N SER A 30 -7.74 -18.37 1.25
CA SER A 30 -8.95 -17.59 0.96
C SER A 30 -9.94 -18.31 0.06
N GLU A 31 -9.49 -19.23 -0.79
CA GLU A 31 -10.34 -20.03 -1.67
C GLU A 31 -11.00 -21.25 -0.98
N ARG A 32 -10.51 -21.67 0.18
CA ARG A 32 -10.97 -22.90 0.86
C ARG A 32 -12.49 -22.96 1.11
N PRO A 33 -13.16 -21.88 1.55
CA PRO A 33 -14.62 -21.88 1.78
C PRO A 33 -15.45 -22.16 0.53
N TYR A 34 -14.91 -21.83 -0.65
CA TYR A 34 -15.64 -21.90 -1.91
C TYR A 34 -15.43 -23.20 -2.68
N LYS A 35 -14.40 -24.02 -2.33
CA LYS A 35 -14.04 -25.22 -3.10
C LYS A 35 -15.19 -26.22 -3.27
N ARG A 36 -16.01 -26.40 -2.25
CA ARG A 36 -17.15 -27.34 -2.31
C ARG A 36 -18.26 -26.95 -3.30
N TYR A 37 -18.22 -25.73 -3.79
CA TYR A 37 -19.19 -25.18 -4.74
C TYR A 37 -18.61 -25.00 -6.16
N GLN A 38 -17.37 -25.41 -6.37
CA GLN A 38 -16.67 -25.27 -7.65
C GLN A 38 -17.52 -25.80 -8.81
N GLY A 39 -17.72 -24.99 -9.86
CA GLY A 39 -18.43 -25.34 -11.08
C GLY A 39 -19.96 -25.17 -11.03
N LYS A 40 -20.57 -24.90 -9.87
CA LYS A 40 -22.02 -24.65 -9.77
C LYS A 40 -22.39 -23.33 -10.43
N VAL A 41 -23.55 -23.28 -11.08
CA VAL A 41 -24.04 -22.07 -11.77
C VAL A 41 -24.46 -21.00 -10.75
N ILE A 42 -24.06 -19.76 -10.98
CA ILE A 42 -24.49 -18.62 -10.17
C ILE A 42 -25.87 -18.18 -10.64
N ARG A 43 -26.90 -18.43 -9.82
CA ARG A 43 -28.29 -18.06 -10.15
C ARG A 43 -28.54 -16.58 -9.92
N ASN A 44 -28.31 -16.11 -8.69
CA ASN A 44 -28.53 -14.72 -8.28
C ASN A 44 -27.31 -14.19 -7.51
N ILE A 45 -27.11 -12.87 -7.59
CA ILE A 45 -26.16 -12.13 -6.78
C ILE A 45 -26.92 -11.14 -5.90
N ILE A 46 -26.82 -11.32 -4.59
CA ILE A 46 -27.50 -10.51 -3.57
C ILE A 46 -26.44 -9.68 -2.87
N ILE A 47 -26.63 -8.36 -2.83
CA ILE A 47 -25.74 -7.43 -2.13
C ILE A 47 -26.41 -7.02 -0.83
N GLY A 48 -25.75 -7.31 0.29
CA GLY A 48 -26.12 -6.89 1.63
C GLY A 48 -25.11 -5.90 2.18
N GLN A 49 -25.59 -4.76 2.64
CA GLN A 49 -24.74 -3.73 3.25
C GLN A 49 -25.00 -3.66 4.74
N VAL A 50 -23.92 -3.56 5.52
CA VAL A 50 -23.95 -3.41 6.97
C VAL A 50 -23.59 -1.97 7.31
N ASN A 51 -24.33 -1.36 8.24
CA ASN A 51 -24.04 0.01 8.66
C ASN A 51 -22.62 0.15 9.21
N VAL A 52 -21.99 1.31 8.96
CA VAL A 52 -20.60 1.63 9.33
C VAL A 52 -20.33 1.37 10.80
N PHE A 53 -21.25 1.79 11.66
CA PHE A 53 -21.09 1.70 13.12
C PHE A 53 -21.89 0.54 13.74
N ASN A 54 -22.42 -0.38 12.91
CA ASN A 54 -23.16 -1.54 13.44
C ASN A 54 -22.22 -2.41 14.28
N ARG A 55 -22.43 -2.41 15.58
CA ARG A 55 -21.64 -3.16 16.56
C ARG A 55 -22.53 -4.20 17.20
N VAL A 56 -22.05 -5.43 17.21
CA VAL A 56 -22.58 -6.41 18.16
C VAL A 56 -22.28 -5.90 19.56
N SER A 57 -23.32 -5.70 20.33
CA SER A 57 -23.33 -5.12 21.67
C SER A 57 -22.70 -6.00 22.75
N ASP A 58 -21.61 -6.68 22.50
CA ASP A 58 -21.08 -7.70 23.41
C ASP A 58 -20.01 -7.19 24.40
N ASP A 59 -19.59 -5.93 24.32
CA ASP A 59 -18.60 -5.44 25.29
C ASP A 59 -18.90 -4.01 25.76
N ILE A 60 -19.27 -3.93 27.07
CA ILE A 60 -19.19 -2.75 27.93
C ILE A 60 -20.45 -1.89 28.02
N GLN A 61 -21.14 -2.08 29.15
CA GLN A 61 -22.25 -1.28 29.69
C GLN A 61 -21.86 0.16 30.14
N GLN A 62 -20.72 0.69 29.75
CA GLN A 62 -20.29 2.03 30.21
C GLN A 62 -20.30 3.07 29.10
N SER A 63 -21.02 4.15 29.36
CA SER A 63 -21.12 5.39 28.53
C SER A 63 -21.99 5.29 27.27
N ARG A 64 -23.23 4.81 27.41
CA ARG A 64 -24.17 4.65 26.29
C ARG A 64 -24.60 5.97 25.61
N ASN A 65 -24.85 7.04 26.33
CA ASN A 65 -25.62 8.16 25.77
C ASN A 65 -24.84 9.10 24.85
N SER A 66 -23.58 9.43 25.17
CA SER A 66 -22.79 10.37 24.35
C SER A 66 -22.24 9.73 23.07
N ILE A 67 -21.88 8.44 23.15
CA ILE A 67 -21.39 7.66 22.00
C ILE A 67 -22.51 7.41 21.00
N GLN A 68 -23.72 7.08 21.48
CA GLN A 68 -24.90 6.87 20.63
C GLN A 68 -25.27 8.16 19.87
N LYS A 69 -25.26 9.32 20.54
CA LYS A 69 -25.51 10.60 19.86
C LYS A 69 -24.49 10.89 18.76
N LEU A 70 -23.20 10.67 19.02
CA LEU A 70 -22.16 10.84 18.01
C LEU A 70 -22.31 9.84 16.86
N GLN A 71 -22.63 8.58 17.15
CA GLN A 71 -22.88 7.57 16.11
C GLN A 71 -24.07 7.93 15.25
N HIS A 72 -25.19 8.36 15.84
CA HIS A 72 -26.37 8.83 15.08
C HIS A 72 -26.05 10.03 14.19
N LEU A 73 -25.23 10.98 14.67
CA LEU A 73 -24.80 12.10 13.86
C LEU A 73 -23.92 11.65 12.69
N LEU A 74 -22.99 10.73 12.93
CA LEU A 74 -22.11 10.19 11.90
C LEU A 74 -22.89 9.30 10.90
N ASP A 75 -23.84 8.49 11.37
CA ASP A 75 -24.75 7.71 10.50
C ASP A 75 -25.60 8.62 9.60
N PHE A 76 -26.05 9.78 10.13
CA PHE A 76 -26.80 10.76 9.34
C PHE A 76 -25.95 11.42 8.24
N LEU A 77 -24.65 11.60 8.49
CA LEU A 77 -23.71 12.17 7.51
C LEU A 77 -23.20 11.14 6.51
N HIS A 78 -23.33 9.85 6.81
CA HIS A 78 -22.83 8.77 5.96
C HIS A 78 -23.73 8.50 4.76
N VAL A 79 -23.11 8.37 3.59
CA VAL A 79 -23.78 7.93 2.36
C VAL A 79 -23.29 6.53 2.00
N ASN A 80 -24.20 5.56 2.04
CA ASN A 80 -23.89 4.17 1.68
C ASN A 80 -23.34 4.08 0.25
N THR A 81 -22.36 3.20 0.05
CA THR A 81 -21.86 2.86 -1.28
C THR A 81 -22.99 2.36 -2.15
N GLN A 82 -23.17 2.95 -3.33
CA GLN A 82 -24.20 2.54 -4.27
C GLN A 82 -23.99 1.08 -4.70
N SER A 83 -25.07 0.29 -4.76
CA SER A 83 -24.99 -1.13 -5.11
C SER A 83 -24.43 -1.40 -6.50
N ASN A 84 -24.59 -0.46 -7.45
CA ASN A 84 -23.96 -0.54 -8.77
C ASN A 84 -22.43 -0.46 -8.69
N VAL A 85 -21.86 0.38 -7.80
CA VAL A 85 -20.40 0.49 -7.59
C VAL A 85 -19.83 -0.84 -7.10
N ILE A 86 -20.53 -1.51 -6.17
CA ILE A 86 -20.14 -2.84 -5.70
C ILE A 86 -20.27 -3.87 -6.84
N ARG A 87 -21.39 -3.82 -7.58
CA ARG A 87 -21.66 -4.74 -8.69
C ARG A 87 -20.66 -4.61 -9.83
N GLU A 88 -20.24 -3.39 -10.18
CA GLU A 88 -19.18 -3.12 -11.15
C GLU A 88 -17.80 -3.66 -10.71
N GLY A 89 -17.58 -3.83 -9.41
CA GLY A 89 -16.38 -4.45 -8.83
C GLY A 89 -16.37 -5.97 -8.84
N LEU A 90 -17.41 -6.65 -9.36
CA LEU A 90 -17.48 -8.11 -9.37
C LEU A 90 -16.76 -8.72 -10.56
N PHE A 91 -16.17 -9.89 -10.34
CA PHE A 91 -15.43 -10.65 -11.35
C PHE A 91 -16.27 -11.73 -12.02
N PHE A 92 -17.52 -11.86 -11.65
CA PHE A 92 -18.49 -12.84 -12.13
C PHE A 92 -19.89 -12.21 -12.25
N SER A 93 -20.75 -12.84 -13.02
CA SER A 93 -22.11 -12.37 -13.31
C SER A 93 -23.14 -13.47 -13.09
N GLU A 94 -24.38 -13.04 -12.89
CA GLU A 94 -25.55 -13.91 -12.74
C GLU A 94 -25.82 -14.68 -14.04
N LYS A 95 -26.28 -15.94 -13.92
CA LYS A 95 -26.78 -16.78 -15.01
C LYS A 95 -25.78 -17.08 -16.16
N LYS A 96 -24.59 -16.47 -16.12
CA LYS A 96 -23.55 -16.64 -17.16
C LYS A 96 -22.34 -17.40 -16.63
N ASP A 97 -21.98 -17.17 -15.37
CA ASP A 97 -20.76 -17.69 -14.79
C ASP A 97 -21.04 -18.82 -13.79
N THR A 98 -20.02 -19.65 -13.60
CA THR A 98 -20.00 -20.69 -12.58
C THR A 98 -19.07 -20.29 -11.44
N VAL A 99 -19.29 -20.86 -10.26
CA VAL A 99 -18.41 -20.65 -9.11
C VAL A 99 -17.01 -21.12 -9.42
N SER A 100 -16.07 -20.21 -9.36
CA SER A 100 -14.63 -20.49 -9.31
C SER A 100 -14.12 -20.10 -7.92
N ALA A 101 -13.69 -21.07 -7.13
CA ALA A 101 -13.23 -20.84 -5.76
C ALA A 101 -12.11 -19.78 -5.70
N TYR A 102 -11.20 -19.83 -6.66
CA TYR A 102 -10.12 -18.88 -6.78
C TYR A 102 -10.61 -17.45 -7.13
N LEU A 103 -11.53 -17.33 -8.10
CA LEU A 103 -12.07 -16.02 -8.48
C LEU A 103 -12.92 -15.41 -7.35
N MET A 104 -13.69 -16.22 -6.62
CA MET A 104 -14.45 -15.74 -5.45
C MET A 104 -13.52 -15.18 -4.38
N ALA A 105 -12.45 -15.90 -4.05
CA ALA A 105 -11.43 -15.43 -3.11
C ALA A 105 -10.76 -14.14 -3.58
N TYR A 106 -10.39 -14.07 -4.84
CA TYR A 106 -9.74 -12.91 -5.44
C TYR A 106 -10.66 -11.69 -5.48
N ASN A 107 -11.95 -11.89 -5.73
CA ASN A 107 -12.93 -10.82 -5.73
C ASN A 107 -13.22 -10.30 -4.31
N ALA A 108 -13.36 -11.18 -3.31
CA ALA A 108 -13.49 -10.77 -1.92
C ALA A 108 -12.30 -9.94 -1.46
N TYR A 109 -11.09 -10.37 -1.84
CA TYR A 109 -9.86 -9.61 -1.64
C TYR A 109 -9.90 -8.24 -2.31
N TYR A 110 -10.25 -8.16 -3.61
CA TYR A 110 -10.37 -6.91 -4.35
C TYR A 110 -11.33 -5.93 -3.66
N LEU A 111 -12.54 -6.39 -3.30
CA LEU A 111 -13.54 -5.56 -2.62
C LEU A 111 -13.01 -5.02 -1.28
N ARG A 112 -12.33 -5.84 -0.47
CA ARG A 112 -11.71 -5.39 0.79
C ARG A 112 -10.61 -4.34 0.60
N HIS A 113 -10.02 -4.26 -0.61
CA HIS A 113 -8.98 -3.28 -0.92
C HIS A 113 -9.53 -1.95 -1.45
N LEU A 114 -10.82 -1.86 -1.74
CA LEU A 114 -11.45 -0.58 -2.08
C LEU A 114 -11.36 0.36 -0.87
N PRO A 115 -10.91 1.62 -1.07
CA PRO A 115 -10.59 2.51 0.06
C PRO A 115 -11.81 2.93 0.87
N PHE A 116 -13.00 2.81 0.31
CA PHE A 116 -14.28 3.16 0.92
C PHE A 116 -14.99 1.97 1.60
N LEU A 117 -14.48 0.75 1.45
CA LEU A 117 -15.00 -0.42 2.15
C LEU A 117 -14.13 -0.75 3.36
N GLN A 118 -14.76 -0.87 4.52
CA GLN A 118 -14.12 -1.37 5.73
C GLN A 118 -13.83 -2.85 5.62
N THR A 119 -14.81 -3.63 5.15
CA THR A 119 -14.67 -5.06 4.89
C THR A 119 -15.66 -5.54 3.83
N ALA A 120 -15.36 -6.68 3.22
CA ALA A 120 -16.24 -7.36 2.28
C ALA A 120 -16.04 -8.87 2.37
N GLU A 121 -17.13 -9.63 2.33
CA GLU A 121 -17.12 -11.09 2.29
C GLU A 121 -18.10 -11.60 1.26
N ILE A 122 -17.77 -12.72 0.64
CA ILE A 122 -18.61 -13.43 -0.33
C ILE A 122 -19.05 -14.75 0.30
N TYR A 123 -20.36 -14.99 0.32
CA TYR A 123 -20.95 -16.23 0.78
C TYR A 123 -21.66 -16.93 -0.35
N ILE A 124 -21.62 -18.25 -0.33
CA ILE A 124 -22.35 -19.07 -1.29
C ILE A 124 -23.44 -19.81 -0.54
N GLN A 125 -24.67 -19.58 -0.97
CA GLN A 125 -25.85 -20.25 -0.44
C GLN A 125 -26.30 -21.35 -1.40
N PRO A 126 -26.21 -22.63 -0.97
CA PRO A 126 -26.80 -23.72 -1.74
C PRO A 126 -28.33 -23.61 -1.78
N LEU A 127 -28.89 -24.00 -2.89
CA LEU A 127 -30.37 -24.05 -3.07
C LEU A 127 -30.89 -25.40 -2.61
N THR A 128 -32.13 -25.41 -2.14
CA THR A 128 -32.84 -26.63 -1.74
C THR A 128 -33.49 -27.34 -2.92
N ASP A 129 -33.85 -26.58 -3.94
CA ASP A 129 -34.58 -27.00 -5.14
C ASP A 129 -33.65 -27.50 -6.27
N THR A 130 -32.37 -27.11 -6.28
CA THR A 130 -31.39 -27.53 -7.30
C THR A 130 -30.04 -27.81 -6.68
N LYS A 131 -29.36 -28.89 -7.14
CA LYS A 131 -28.01 -29.24 -6.70
C LYS A 131 -26.91 -28.53 -7.49
N ASP A 132 -27.21 -28.04 -8.70
CA ASP A 132 -26.24 -27.54 -9.67
C ASP A 132 -26.11 -26.00 -9.68
N SER A 133 -26.98 -25.33 -8.91
CA SER A 133 -26.99 -23.87 -8.83
C SER A 133 -26.82 -23.38 -7.41
N VAL A 134 -26.36 -22.13 -7.27
CA VAL A 134 -26.17 -21.46 -5.99
C VAL A 134 -26.54 -19.98 -6.11
N ASP A 135 -26.91 -19.37 -5.00
CA ASP A 135 -26.97 -17.93 -4.86
C ASP A 135 -25.69 -17.42 -4.21
N VAL A 136 -25.20 -16.28 -4.66
CA VAL A 136 -24.00 -15.61 -4.13
C VAL A 136 -24.43 -14.37 -3.34
N ILE A 137 -24.06 -14.31 -2.08
CA ILE A 137 -24.37 -13.19 -1.19
C ILE A 137 -23.08 -12.43 -0.95
N ILE A 138 -23.06 -11.15 -1.31
CA ILE A 138 -21.94 -10.24 -1.09
C ILE A 138 -22.31 -9.34 0.07
N ILE A 139 -21.55 -9.44 1.14
CA ILE A 139 -21.75 -8.62 2.34
C ILE A 139 -20.63 -7.60 2.40
N THR A 140 -20.99 -6.32 2.42
CA THR A 140 -20.03 -5.21 2.55
C THR A 140 -20.37 -4.38 3.77
N GLN A 141 -19.33 -3.80 4.36
CA GLN A 141 -19.45 -2.76 5.35
C GLN A 141 -18.60 -1.58 4.88
N ASP A 142 -19.24 -0.42 4.80
CA ASP A 142 -18.56 0.81 4.41
C ASP A 142 -17.64 1.30 5.52
N ALA A 143 -16.57 2.00 5.16
CA ALA A 143 -15.85 2.86 6.07
C ALA A 143 -16.56 4.22 6.12
N PHE A 144 -16.52 4.90 7.27
CA PHE A 144 -16.98 6.30 7.34
C PHE A 144 -16.10 7.15 6.43
N GLU A 145 -16.73 7.78 5.43
CA GLU A 145 -16.04 8.33 4.27
C GLU A 145 -15.20 9.57 4.53
N PHE A 146 -15.51 10.34 5.57
CA PHE A 146 -14.78 11.56 5.88
C PHE A 146 -13.53 11.28 6.71
N GLY A 147 -12.42 11.90 6.31
CA GLY A 147 -11.17 11.81 7.02
C GLY A 147 -10.43 13.14 7.06
N ALA A 148 -9.56 13.25 8.06
CA ALA A 148 -8.64 14.36 8.21
C ALA A 148 -7.24 13.84 8.57
N SER A 149 -6.22 14.58 8.16
CA SER A 149 -4.85 14.34 8.62
C SER A 149 -4.13 15.66 8.81
N ILE A 150 -3.35 15.73 9.87
CA ILE A 150 -2.50 16.88 10.18
C ILE A 150 -1.06 16.40 10.16
N ALA A 151 -0.21 17.08 9.41
CA ALA A 151 1.22 16.83 9.35
C ALA A 151 1.96 18.16 9.29
N HIS A 152 2.72 18.49 10.33
CA HIS A 152 3.37 19.79 10.48
C HIS A 152 2.36 20.95 10.37
N SER A 153 2.52 21.80 9.35
CA SER A 153 1.62 22.93 9.06
C SER A 153 0.50 22.60 8.06
N ASN A 154 0.37 21.34 7.65
CA ASN A 154 -0.59 20.93 6.62
C ASN A 154 -1.82 20.28 7.25
N LEU A 155 -2.99 20.82 6.96
CA LEU A 155 -4.29 20.20 7.22
C LEU A 155 -4.83 19.63 5.90
N ARG A 156 -5.12 18.33 5.87
CA ARG A 156 -5.77 17.66 4.74
C ARG A 156 -7.12 17.14 5.19
N LEU A 157 -8.16 17.45 4.43
CA LEU A 157 -9.50 16.89 4.56
C LEU A 157 -9.80 16.06 3.32
N TYR A 158 -10.47 14.94 3.50
CA TYR A 158 -10.82 14.07 2.37
C TYR A 158 -12.12 13.32 2.61
N ASN A 159 -12.81 13.02 1.50
CA ASN A 159 -13.92 12.07 1.47
C ASN A 159 -13.53 10.94 0.51
N VAL A 160 -13.54 9.68 0.97
CA VAL A 160 -13.10 8.52 0.18
C VAL A 160 -14.20 7.88 -0.64
N ASN A 161 -15.46 8.30 -0.45
CA ASN A 161 -16.64 7.76 -1.14
C ASN A 161 -17.69 8.82 -1.42
N PHE A 162 -17.30 9.89 -2.06
CA PHE A 162 -18.16 11.05 -2.31
C PHE A 162 -19.47 10.63 -2.99
N LEU A 163 -20.59 10.95 -2.34
CA LEU A 163 -21.96 10.56 -2.75
C LEU A 163 -22.18 9.05 -2.94
N GLY A 164 -21.40 8.21 -2.26
CA GLY A 164 -21.49 6.75 -2.40
C GLY A 164 -21.04 6.20 -3.76
N GLY A 165 -20.45 7.06 -4.60
CA GLY A 165 -20.14 6.78 -6.01
C GLY A 165 -18.78 6.14 -6.27
N GLY A 166 -18.06 5.64 -5.24
CA GLY A 166 -16.70 5.10 -5.42
C GLY A 166 -15.75 6.15 -5.97
N GLN A 167 -15.75 7.35 -5.37
CA GLN A 167 -14.89 8.47 -5.78
C GLN A 167 -14.34 9.19 -4.55
N ARG A 168 -13.15 9.72 -4.68
CA ARG A 168 -12.45 10.38 -3.59
C ARG A 168 -12.16 11.84 -3.94
N ILE A 169 -12.35 12.70 -2.97
CA ILE A 169 -11.97 14.11 -3.03
C ILE A 169 -10.99 14.38 -1.88
N ASP A 170 -9.88 15.01 -2.18
CA ASP A 170 -8.89 15.48 -1.20
C ASP A 170 -8.72 17.00 -1.34
N LEU A 171 -8.72 17.69 -0.21
CA LEU A 171 -8.40 19.10 -0.10
C LEU A 171 -7.35 19.28 0.98
N ALA A 172 -6.30 20.03 0.71
CA ALA A 172 -5.27 20.31 1.70
C ALA A 172 -4.90 21.79 1.72
N VAL A 173 -4.61 22.28 2.92
CA VAL A 173 -4.14 23.66 3.18
C VAL A 173 -2.90 23.57 4.06
N SER A 174 -1.87 24.30 3.68
CA SER A 174 -0.65 24.51 4.46
C SER A 174 -0.60 25.95 4.95
N LEU A 175 -0.33 26.14 6.23
CA LEU A 175 -0.18 27.46 6.84
C LEU A 175 1.26 27.60 7.35
N ASP A 176 2.03 28.52 6.77
CA ASP A 176 3.39 28.82 7.20
C ASP A 176 3.61 30.33 7.22
N LYS A 177 4.01 30.84 8.38
CA LYS A 177 4.23 32.30 8.58
C LYS A 177 5.38 32.86 7.74
N ASN A 178 6.36 32.00 7.46
CA ASN A 178 7.58 32.39 6.72
C ASN A 178 7.43 32.22 5.22
N ARG A 179 6.33 31.67 4.76
CA ARG A 179 6.05 31.40 3.35
C ARG A 179 5.33 32.58 2.69
N SER A 180 5.62 32.83 1.41
CA SER A 180 4.89 33.77 0.56
C SER A 180 4.42 33.07 -0.73
N PRO A 181 3.10 32.96 -0.99
CA PRO A 181 1.97 33.28 -0.09
C PRO A 181 1.95 32.39 1.15
N LYS A 182 1.47 32.91 2.28
CA LYS A 182 1.43 32.18 3.57
C LYS A 182 0.61 30.88 3.54
N ILE A 183 -0.25 30.78 2.55
CA ILE A 183 -1.15 29.64 2.35
C ILE A 183 -0.69 28.87 1.14
N GLY A 184 -0.44 27.57 1.33
CA GLY A 184 -0.31 26.57 0.27
C GLY A 184 -1.60 25.76 0.15
N THR A 185 -1.95 25.32 -1.04
CA THR A 185 -3.18 24.56 -1.29
C THR A 185 -2.90 23.34 -2.16
N ALA A 186 -3.69 22.31 -1.99
CA ALA A 186 -3.74 21.17 -2.89
C ALA A 186 -5.17 20.65 -3.00
N ALA A 187 -5.55 20.17 -4.17
CA ALA A 187 -6.81 19.49 -4.40
C ALA A 187 -6.60 18.34 -5.37
N SER A 188 -7.27 17.21 -5.11
CA SER A 188 -7.30 16.11 -6.05
C SER A 188 -8.64 15.38 -6.03
N TYR A 189 -8.98 14.81 -7.17
CA TYR A 189 -10.15 13.98 -7.39
C TYR A 189 -9.71 12.64 -7.96
N VAL A 190 -10.27 11.54 -7.41
CA VAL A 190 -10.02 10.18 -7.90
C VAL A 190 -11.34 9.49 -8.15
N LYS A 191 -11.53 8.94 -9.32
CA LYS A 191 -12.63 8.03 -9.65
C LYS A 191 -12.08 6.62 -9.75
N TYR A 192 -12.54 5.75 -8.87
CA TYR A 192 -12.21 4.33 -8.91
C TYR A 192 -13.11 3.58 -9.88
N ASN A 193 -12.54 2.63 -10.60
CA ASN A 193 -13.25 1.67 -11.45
C ASN A 193 -14.28 2.33 -12.38
N ILE A 194 -13.83 3.19 -13.29
CA ILE A 194 -14.71 3.95 -14.20
C ILE A 194 -15.58 2.99 -15.01
N GLY A 195 -16.90 2.98 -14.73
CA GLY A 195 -17.89 2.21 -15.48
C GLY A 195 -17.59 0.69 -15.53
N GLY A 196 -17.01 0.10 -14.48
CA GLY A 196 -16.65 -1.32 -14.45
C GLY A 196 -15.44 -1.72 -15.31
N SER A 197 -14.70 -0.74 -15.85
CA SER A 197 -13.49 -0.98 -16.67
C SER A 197 -12.27 -1.36 -15.84
N PHE A 198 -12.34 -1.17 -14.53
CA PHE A 198 -11.23 -1.28 -13.57
C PHE A 198 -10.08 -0.30 -13.87
N VAL A 199 -10.39 0.80 -14.53
CA VAL A 199 -9.50 1.94 -14.68
C VAL A 199 -9.79 2.92 -13.55
N ASP A 200 -8.76 3.25 -12.79
CA ASP A 200 -8.78 4.34 -11.82
C ASP A 200 -8.22 5.59 -12.48
N ALA A 201 -8.87 6.72 -12.32
CA ALA A 201 -8.41 8.00 -12.85
C ALA A 201 -8.27 9.01 -11.72
N SER A 202 -7.20 9.79 -11.75
CA SER A 202 -7.02 10.91 -10.84
C SER A 202 -6.54 12.16 -11.57
N ILE A 203 -7.01 13.30 -11.08
CA ILE A 203 -6.59 14.63 -11.52
C ILE A 203 -6.40 15.49 -10.27
N GLY A 204 -5.42 16.37 -10.31
CA GLY A 204 -5.21 17.28 -9.19
C GLY A 204 -4.15 18.32 -9.44
N TYR A 205 -4.05 19.20 -8.46
CA TYR A 205 -2.98 20.17 -8.37
C TYR A 205 -2.48 20.29 -6.93
N THR A 206 -1.25 20.73 -6.77
CA THR A 206 -0.69 21.03 -5.45
C THR A 206 0.32 22.18 -5.54
N THR A 207 0.34 23.00 -4.51
CA THR A 207 1.42 23.96 -4.22
C THR A 207 2.14 23.59 -2.92
N ILE A 208 1.81 22.42 -2.36
CA ILE A 208 2.31 21.88 -1.11
C ILE A 208 3.18 20.66 -1.47
N ASN A 209 4.27 20.80 -2.07
CA ASN A 209 5.21 19.76 -2.47
C ASN A 209 4.73 18.31 -2.23
N ASN A 210 4.54 17.43 -3.23
CA ASN A 210 4.33 15.97 -3.04
C ASN A 210 3.91 15.20 -4.31
N ALA A 211 3.73 15.85 -5.47
CA ALA A 211 3.33 15.16 -6.70
C ALA A 211 4.50 14.98 -7.68
N ALA A 212 5.69 15.47 -7.30
CA ALA A 212 6.87 15.52 -8.16
C ALA A 212 7.63 14.20 -8.17
N PRO A 213 8.17 13.77 -9.33
CA PRO A 213 9.14 12.69 -9.40
C PRO A 213 10.53 13.09 -8.89
N ILE A 214 10.70 14.35 -8.48
CA ILE A 214 11.96 14.92 -7.96
C ILE A 214 11.73 15.28 -6.49
N ASP A 215 12.45 14.66 -5.59
CA ASP A 215 12.56 15.14 -4.20
C ASP A 215 13.69 16.17 -4.13
N THR A 216 13.31 17.42 -4.05
CA THR A 216 14.25 18.55 -4.07
C THR A 216 14.31 19.31 -2.75
N GLY A 217 13.43 19.00 -1.80
CA GLY A 217 13.25 19.81 -0.60
C GLY A 217 12.82 21.26 -0.91
N VAL A 218 12.36 21.54 -2.14
CA VAL A 218 11.86 22.83 -2.61
C VAL A 218 10.35 22.73 -2.80
N TYR A 219 9.63 23.79 -2.47
CA TYR A 219 8.19 23.82 -2.78
C TYR A 219 7.96 23.86 -4.28
N GLU A 220 7.01 23.07 -4.72
CA GLU A 220 6.71 22.86 -6.12
C GLU A 220 5.21 22.98 -6.35
N THR A 221 4.84 23.62 -7.43
CA THR A 221 3.48 23.56 -7.98
C THR A 221 3.45 22.43 -9.00
N SER A 222 2.47 21.57 -8.89
CA SER A 222 2.26 20.46 -9.82
C SER A 222 0.80 20.40 -10.25
N PHE A 223 0.57 20.19 -11.54
CA PHE A 223 -0.71 19.79 -12.12
C PHE A 223 -0.53 18.40 -12.71
N PHE A 224 -1.41 17.47 -12.38
CA PHE A 224 -1.24 16.09 -12.81
C PHE A 224 -2.55 15.41 -13.22
N VAL A 225 -2.41 14.46 -14.14
CA VAL A 225 -3.42 13.46 -14.50
C VAL A 225 -2.77 12.09 -14.41
N HIS A 226 -3.46 11.15 -13.78
CA HIS A 226 -3.00 9.78 -13.64
C HIS A 226 -4.14 8.81 -13.96
N LEU A 227 -3.84 7.80 -14.79
CA LEU A 227 -4.71 6.68 -15.10
C LEU A 227 -3.98 5.39 -14.73
N ASP A 228 -4.65 4.47 -14.05
CA ASP A 228 -4.08 3.16 -13.72
C ASP A 228 -5.12 2.06 -13.90
N ARG A 229 -4.69 0.96 -14.51
CA ARG A 229 -5.44 -0.26 -14.64
C ARG A 229 -4.54 -1.44 -14.36
N GLN A 230 -4.59 -1.92 -13.15
CA GLN A 230 -3.82 -3.09 -12.74
C GLN A 230 -4.36 -4.38 -13.40
N LEU A 231 -3.58 -5.45 -13.35
CA LEU A 231 -4.08 -6.79 -13.65
C LEU A 231 -4.95 -7.29 -12.49
N TYR A 232 -6.08 -6.65 -12.29
CA TYR A 232 -6.97 -6.70 -11.11
C TYR A 232 -7.60 -8.07 -10.85
N LYS A 233 -7.69 -8.93 -11.85
CA LYS A 233 -8.14 -10.32 -11.68
C LYS A 233 -7.29 -11.29 -12.50
N PRO A 234 -7.23 -12.57 -12.10
CA PRO A 234 -6.41 -13.58 -12.76
C PRO A 234 -6.73 -13.81 -14.25
N THR A 235 -7.95 -13.50 -14.66
CA THR A 235 -8.44 -13.70 -16.04
C THR A 235 -8.19 -12.52 -16.97
N VAL A 236 -7.72 -11.39 -16.46
CA VAL A 236 -7.40 -10.21 -17.26
C VAL A 236 -6.05 -10.38 -17.92
N ARG A 237 -5.99 -10.00 -19.20
CA ARG A 237 -4.78 -10.13 -20.01
C ARG A 237 -3.94 -8.89 -20.06
N TRP A 238 -4.53 -7.70 -19.96
CA TRP A 238 -3.81 -6.45 -20.07
C TRP A 238 -4.05 -5.51 -18.90
N GLY A 239 -3.03 -4.78 -18.53
CA GLY A 239 -3.04 -3.68 -17.58
C GLY A 239 -2.14 -2.57 -18.11
N GLY A 240 -2.10 -1.44 -17.42
CA GLY A 240 -1.25 -0.32 -17.79
C GLY A 240 -1.61 0.95 -17.06
N GLY A 241 -0.86 1.99 -17.29
CA GLY A 241 -1.10 3.29 -16.69
C GLY A 241 -0.48 4.43 -17.47
N LEU A 242 -0.95 5.63 -17.18
CA LEU A 242 -0.48 6.88 -17.75
C LEU A 242 -0.37 7.92 -16.66
N THR A 243 0.75 8.62 -16.60
CA THR A 243 0.91 9.81 -15.76
C THR A 243 1.42 10.96 -16.61
N ILE A 244 0.75 12.10 -16.53
CA ILE A 244 1.19 13.35 -17.15
C ILE A 244 1.18 14.41 -16.06
N SER A 245 2.28 15.16 -15.93
CA SER A 245 2.30 16.30 -15.04
C SER A 245 3.14 17.46 -15.59
N TYR A 246 2.79 18.67 -15.15
CA TYR A 246 3.58 19.87 -15.33
C TYR A 246 3.94 20.42 -13.96
N ASN A 247 5.21 20.65 -13.74
CA ASN A 247 5.76 20.96 -12.43
C ASN A 247 6.73 22.13 -12.51
N TYR A 248 6.67 23.02 -11.52
CA TYR A 248 7.62 24.14 -11.41
C TYR A 248 7.86 24.53 -9.95
N SER A 249 9.10 24.93 -9.68
CA SER A 249 9.51 25.40 -8.35
C SER A 249 8.87 26.72 -7.98
N MET A 250 8.65 26.94 -6.68
CA MET A 250 8.14 28.19 -6.10
C MET A 250 9.12 28.69 -5.03
N ASP A 251 9.59 29.94 -5.18
CA ASP A 251 10.42 30.60 -4.15
C ASP A 251 9.55 31.16 -3.03
N VAL A 252 8.96 30.26 -2.25
CA VAL A 252 8.04 30.63 -1.18
C VAL A 252 8.70 31.29 0.03
N TYR A 253 10.02 31.22 0.14
CA TYR A 253 10.79 31.81 1.25
C TYR A 253 11.65 33.00 0.82
N SER A 254 11.45 33.52 -0.40
CA SER A 254 12.21 34.63 -0.96
C SER A 254 13.73 34.47 -0.82
N ARG A 255 14.22 33.28 -1.18
CA ARG A 255 15.64 32.97 -1.14
C ARG A 255 16.39 33.79 -2.18
N SER A 256 17.63 34.17 -1.88
CA SER A 256 18.45 34.85 -2.89
C SER A 256 18.67 33.97 -4.12
N SER A 257 18.88 34.59 -5.28
CA SER A 257 19.05 33.89 -6.56
C SER A 257 20.18 32.87 -6.57
N GLY A 258 21.17 33.02 -5.70
CA GLY A 258 22.27 32.03 -5.54
C GLY A 258 21.82 30.71 -4.91
N TYR A 259 20.72 30.70 -4.15
CA TYR A 259 20.22 29.52 -3.42
C TYR A 259 18.90 28.98 -3.96
N TYR A 260 18.12 29.80 -4.66
CA TYR A 260 16.84 29.38 -5.20
C TYR A 260 17.01 28.57 -6.47
N ARG A 261 16.57 27.33 -6.43
CA ARG A 261 16.58 26.39 -7.55
C ARG A 261 15.34 26.63 -8.42
N ASN A 262 15.46 27.53 -9.40
CA ASN A 262 14.39 27.89 -10.32
C ASN A 262 14.32 26.88 -11.47
N TYR A 263 13.32 25.98 -11.44
CA TYR A 263 13.14 24.97 -12.47
C TYR A 263 11.68 24.78 -12.86
N ALA A 264 11.48 24.20 -14.04
CA ALA A 264 10.19 23.69 -14.49
C ALA A 264 10.40 22.48 -15.39
N TYR A 265 9.52 21.50 -15.30
CA TYR A 265 9.59 20.30 -16.13
C TYR A 265 8.22 19.73 -16.45
N ARG A 266 8.18 18.96 -17.54
CA ARG A 266 7.07 18.10 -17.93
C ARG A 266 7.45 16.65 -17.63
N TYR A 267 6.50 15.92 -17.08
CA TYR A 267 6.66 14.49 -16.83
C TYR A 267 5.60 13.72 -17.61
N PHE A 268 6.06 12.76 -18.39
CA PHE A 268 5.23 11.81 -19.11
C PHE A 268 5.70 10.40 -18.81
N ASP A 269 4.79 9.54 -18.36
CA ASP A 269 5.06 8.15 -18.02
C ASP A 269 3.90 7.28 -18.47
N VAL A 270 4.19 6.30 -19.30
CA VAL A 270 3.20 5.34 -19.79
C VAL A 270 3.75 3.93 -19.68
N TRP A 271 2.93 3.02 -19.24
CA TRP A 271 3.29 1.61 -19.18
C TRP A 271 2.12 0.71 -19.55
N GLY A 272 2.45 -0.49 -20.01
CA GLY A 272 1.48 -1.52 -20.32
C GLY A 272 2.00 -2.90 -19.96
N ALA A 273 1.10 -3.81 -19.60
CA ALA A 273 1.41 -5.19 -19.28
C ALA A 273 0.47 -6.16 -19.99
N TRP A 274 1.00 -7.30 -20.37
CA TRP A 274 0.25 -8.37 -21.03
C TRP A 274 0.52 -9.71 -20.34
N ALA A 275 -0.56 -10.37 -19.86
CA ALA A 275 -0.51 -11.69 -19.23
C ALA A 275 -0.78 -12.81 -20.26
N PHE A 276 0.12 -13.79 -20.27
CA PHE A 276 0.03 -14.96 -21.17
C PHE A 276 -0.77 -16.10 -20.55
N ASN A 277 -1.19 -17.06 -21.39
CA ASN A 277 -1.77 -18.35 -21.00
C ASN A 277 -3.05 -18.28 -20.15
N VAL A 278 -3.71 -17.15 -20.08
CA VAL A 278 -4.93 -16.96 -19.28
C VAL A 278 -6.01 -17.97 -19.66
N LYS A 279 -6.22 -18.25 -20.96
CA LYS A 279 -7.21 -19.24 -21.44
C LYS A 279 -6.89 -20.67 -20.96
N LYS A 280 -5.62 -21.05 -20.91
CA LYS A 280 -5.18 -22.36 -20.40
C LYS A 280 -5.45 -22.48 -18.91
N LEU A 281 -5.14 -21.42 -18.15
CA LEU A 281 -5.36 -21.36 -16.72
C LEU A 281 -6.83 -21.44 -16.31
N LEU A 282 -7.74 -20.89 -17.13
CA LEU A 282 -9.19 -21.06 -16.93
C LEU A 282 -9.63 -22.52 -17.01
N LYS A 283 -8.96 -23.35 -17.84
CA LYS A 283 -9.26 -24.77 -18.00
C LYS A 283 -8.58 -25.65 -16.94
N THR A 284 -7.32 -25.35 -16.60
CA THR A 284 -6.49 -26.18 -15.69
C THR A 284 -6.55 -25.76 -14.23
N GLY A 285 -7.15 -24.61 -13.93
CA GLY A 285 -7.19 -24.00 -12.60
C GLY A 285 -6.00 -23.06 -12.34
N PHE A 286 -6.22 -22.10 -11.45
CA PHE A 286 -5.22 -21.07 -11.10
C PHE A 286 -4.41 -21.42 -9.85
N GLU A 287 -4.86 -22.38 -9.06
CA GLU A 287 -4.40 -22.58 -7.68
C GLU A 287 -2.88 -22.83 -7.56
N ASN A 288 -2.32 -23.65 -8.47
CA ASN A 288 -0.89 -24.00 -8.44
C ASN A 288 -0.17 -23.64 -9.74
N SER A 289 -0.78 -22.79 -10.56
CA SER A 289 -0.26 -22.51 -11.89
C SER A 289 0.66 -21.29 -11.89
N THR A 290 1.84 -21.43 -12.46
CA THR A 290 2.74 -20.32 -12.74
C THR A 290 2.15 -19.46 -13.85
N ARG A 291 2.01 -18.18 -13.59
CA ARG A 291 1.56 -17.16 -14.53
C ARG A 291 2.75 -16.44 -15.13
N LYS A 292 2.58 -15.93 -16.34
CA LYS A 292 3.61 -15.22 -17.10
C LYS A 292 3.04 -13.90 -17.56
N ALA A 293 3.82 -12.83 -17.47
CA ALA A 293 3.47 -11.54 -18.01
C ALA A 293 4.71 -10.82 -18.54
N ILE A 294 4.50 -9.95 -19.52
CA ILE A 294 5.48 -8.97 -19.95
C ILE A 294 4.90 -7.58 -19.73
N SER A 295 5.74 -6.64 -19.32
CA SER A 295 5.37 -5.24 -19.21
C SER A 295 6.44 -4.37 -19.86
N LEU A 296 6.00 -3.21 -20.37
CA LEU A 296 6.85 -2.21 -20.99
C LEU A 296 6.48 -0.85 -20.43
N ARG A 297 7.47 -0.01 -20.15
CA ARG A 297 7.30 1.36 -19.67
C ARG A 297 8.16 2.30 -20.49
N TYR A 298 7.61 3.45 -20.82
CA TYR A 298 8.31 4.58 -21.39
C TYR A 298 8.10 5.81 -20.51
N SER A 299 9.18 6.49 -20.16
CA SER A 299 9.13 7.66 -19.27
C SER A 299 10.04 8.78 -19.78
N ILE A 300 9.54 9.99 -19.71
CA ILE A 300 10.26 11.23 -20.05
C ILE A 300 10.10 12.21 -18.91
N LEU A 301 11.22 12.75 -18.47
CA LEU A 301 11.33 13.93 -17.64
C LEU A 301 12.03 15.00 -18.48
N ASP A 302 11.30 16.05 -18.85
CA ASP A 302 11.76 17.09 -19.76
C ASP A 302 11.76 18.44 -19.06
N PHE A 303 12.94 18.96 -18.75
CA PHE A 303 13.11 20.26 -18.13
C PHE A 303 12.97 21.37 -19.15
N THR A 304 11.91 22.16 -19.01
CA THR A 304 11.71 23.41 -19.78
C THR A 304 12.50 24.57 -19.19
N ARG A 305 12.91 24.45 -17.93
CA ARG A 305 13.79 25.39 -17.22
C ARG A 305 14.62 24.61 -16.19
N GLN A 306 15.91 24.85 -16.17
CA GLN A 306 16.85 24.25 -15.21
C GLN A 306 17.38 25.33 -14.26
N PRO A 307 17.82 24.95 -13.02
CA PRO A 307 18.50 25.87 -12.14
C PRO A 307 19.73 26.47 -12.83
N HIS A 308 19.96 27.76 -12.65
CA HIS A 308 21.05 28.49 -13.31
C HIS A 308 22.40 28.35 -12.60
N GLN A 309 22.42 27.81 -11.38
CA GLN A 309 23.64 27.63 -10.61
C GLN A 309 24.50 26.50 -11.19
N ASP A 310 25.80 26.74 -11.37
CA ASP A 310 26.73 25.78 -11.99
C ASP A 310 26.78 24.41 -11.27
N ILE A 311 26.57 24.38 -9.95
CA ILE A 311 26.56 23.16 -9.16
C ILE A 311 25.45 22.19 -9.56
N TYR A 312 24.34 22.70 -10.13
CA TYR A 312 23.22 21.89 -10.57
C TYR A 312 23.27 21.51 -12.05
N ARG A 313 24.23 22.03 -12.81
CA ARG A 313 24.36 21.79 -14.25
C ARG A 313 24.49 20.32 -14.61
N LEU A 314 25.17 19.55 -13.79
CA LEU A 314 25.35 18.09 -13.95
C LEU A 314 24.61 17.28 -12.88
N ASP A 315 23.80 17.94 -12.06
CA ASP A 315 22.99 17.25 -11.06
C ASP A 315 21.90 16.41 -11.76
N PRO A 316 21.88 15.09 -11.52
CA PRO A 316 20.90 14.19 -12.13
C PRO A 316 19.44 14.61 -11.86
N ASN A 317 19.17 15.22 -10.72
CA ASN A 317 17.81 15.60 -10.32
C ASN A 317 17.24 16.77 -11.15
N TYR A 318 18.08 17.57 -11.80
CA TYR A 318 17.65 18.73 -12.59
C TYR A 318 17.95 18.60 -14.08
N ASN A 319 18.16 17.39 -14.57
CA ASN A 319 18.48 17.12 -15.97
C ASN A 319 17.44 16.23 -16.66
N ASN A 320 17.33 16.42 -17.97
CA ASN A 320 16.46 15.61 -18.80
C ASN A 320 16.79 14.13 -18.68
N ARG A 321 15.75 13.33 -18.47
CA ARG A 321 15.85 11.89 -18.37
C ARG A 321 14.78 11.21 -19.19
N GLN A 322 15.15 10.23 -19.98
CA GLN A 322 14.18 9.38 -20.69
C GLN A 322 14.64 7.93 -20.66
N TYR A 323 13.70 7.03 -20.55
CA TYR A 323 14.02 5.60 -20.61
C TYR A 323 12.87 4.77 -21.14
N ILE A 324 13.24 3.63 -21.70
CA ILE A 324 12.34 2.53 -22.03
C ILE A 324 12.83 1.31 -21.28
N ILE A 325 11.93 0.64 -20.55
CA ILE A 325 12.26 -0.50 -19.72
C ILE A 325 11.19 -1.57 -19.88
N GLY A 326 11.61 -2.79 -20.16
CA GLY A 326 10.78 -3.98 -20.25
C GLY A 326 11.03 -4.92 -19.09
N GLN A 327 9.98 -5.61 -18.65
CA GLN A 327 10.07 -6.58 -17.56
C GLN A 327 9.28 -7.85 -17.92
N TYR A 328 9.88 -9.00 -17.67
CA TYR A 328 9.23 -10.30 -17.78
C TYR A 328 9.04 -10.89 -16.39
N ASN A 329 7.80 -11.29 -16.07
CA ASN A 329 7.44 -11.84 -14.77
C ASN A 329 6.98 -13.28 -14.86
N LEU A 330 7.51 -14.11 -13.96
CA LEU A 330 7.02 -15.45 -13.63
C LEU A 330 6.49 -15.43 -12.21
N PHE A 331 5.21 -15.68 -11.99
CA PHE A 331 4.64 -15.54 -10.67
C PHE A 331 3.52 -16.54 -10.36
N GLN A 332 3.36 -16.82 -9.10
CA GLN A 332 2.24 -17.53 -8.51
C GLN A 332 1.72 -16.71 -7.33
N GLN A 333 0.43 -16.54 -7.20
CA GLN A 333 -0.15 -15.77 -6.11
C GLN A 333 -1.47 -16.40 -5.65
N ARG A 334 -1.56 -16.59 -4.35
CA ARG A 334 -2.75 -16.98 -3.60
C ARG A 334 -2.87 -16.04 -2.41
N TYR A 335 -3.97 -16.08 -1.70
CA TYR A 335 -4.17 -15.27 -0.50
C TYR A 335 -4.49 -16.15 0.71
N PHE A 336 -3.96 -15.72 1.85
CA PHE A 336 -4.20 -16.33 3.14
C PHE A 336 -4.86 -15.29 4.05
N LYS A 337 -6.05 -15.59 4.54
CA LYS A 337 -6.77 -14.72 5.46
C LYS A 337 -6.17 -14.83 6.86
N THR A 338 -5.82 -13.70 7.45
CA THR A 338 -5.37 -13.61 8.85
C THR A 338 -5.91 -12.35 9.51
N ARG A 339 -5.47 -12.06 10.73
CA ARG A 339 -5.81 -10.85 11.49
C ARG A 339 -4.60 -10.38 12.28
N TYR A 340 -4.57 -9.11 12.69
CA TYR A 340 -3.54 -8.55 13.58
C TYR A 340 -2.12 -8.61 12.98
N VAL A 341 -1.97 -8.22 11.71
CA VAL A 341 -0.66 -7.98 11.09
C VAL A 341 -0.41 -6.47 11.03
N PHE A 342 -1.28 -5.74 10.32
CA PHE A 342 -1.27 -4.28 10.23
C PHE A 342 -2.56 -3.67 10.77
N GLU A 343 -3.63 -4.46 10.83
CA GLU A 343 -4.94 -4.06 11.29
C GLU A 343 -5.22 -4.59 12.70
N PHE A 344 -6.18 -3.97 13.38
CA PHE A 344 -6.46 -4.22 14.80
C PHE A 344 -7.58 -5.26 15.00
N GLY A 345 -7.64 -6.27 14.13
CA GLY A 345 -8.57 -7.40 14.21
C GLY A 345 -9.46 -7.58 13.00
N ARG A 346 -9.37 -6.71 11.99
CA ARG A 346 -9.99 -6.93 10.66
C ARG A 346 -9.30 -8.09 9.94
N ILE A 347 -10.01 -8.65 8.97
CA ILE A 347 -9.43 -9.64 8.06
C ILE A 347 -8.45 -8.95 7.13
N GLU A 348 -7.26 -9.54 7.04
CA GLU A 348 -6.17 -9.16 6.17
C GLU A 348 -5.82 -10.33 5.27
N ASP A 349 -5.53 -10.03 4.00
CA ASP A 349 -5.17 -11.03 3.01
C ASP A 349 -3.66 -10.95 2.75
N ILE A 350 -2.94 -11.95 3.22
CA ILE A 350 -1.50 -12.07 3.00
C ILE A 350 -1.27 -12.79 1.67
N PRO A 351 -0.54 -12.20 0.71
CA PRO A 351 -0.16 -12.91 -0.50
C PRO A 351 0.76 -14.08 -0.16
N SER A 352 0.52 -15.22 -0.78
CA SER A 352 1.36 -16.42 -0.69
C SER A 352 1.74 -16.86 -2.09
N GLY A 353 3.02 -17.10 -2.33
CA GLY A 353 3.55 -17.47 -3.64
C GLY A 353 4.91 -16.85 -3.91
N TYR A 354 5.20 -16.63 -5.18
CA TYR A 354 6.46 -16.02 -5.61
C TYR A 354 6.29 -15.14 -6.85
N ASN A 355 7.24 -14.25 -7.08
CA ASN A 355 7.40 -13.47 -8.29
C ASN A 355 8.89 -13.40 -8.66
N LEU A 356 9.24 -13.83 -9.86
CA LEU A 356 10.55 -13.60 -10.48
C LEU A 356 10.35 -12.58 -11.59
N ALA A 357 11.02 -11.44 -11.48
CA ALA A 357 10.98 -10.35 -12.44
C ALA A 357 12.37 -10.17 -13.07
N LEU A 358 12.45 -10.27 -14.40
CA LEU A 358 13.64 -10.01 -15.19
C LEU A 358 13.42 -8.71 -15.94
N THR A 359 14.30 -7.75 -15.78
CA THR A 359 14.15 -6.38 -16.27
C THR A 359 15.32 -6.02 -17.18
N ALA A 360 15.01 -5.37 -18.31
CA ALA A 360 16.02 -4.82 -19.20
C ALA A 360 15.53 -3.51 -19.83
N GLY A 361 16.44 -2.59 -20.11
CA GLY A 361 16.05 -1.30 -20.67
C GLY A 361 17.22 -0.44 -21.11
N VAL A 362 16.85 0.72 -21.64
CA VAL A 362 17.80 1.75 -22.06
C VAL A 362 17.39 3.06 -21.45
N GLU A 363 18.35 3.76 -20.89
CA GLU A 363 18.20 5.10 -20.31
C GLU A 363 19.09 6.10 -21.02
N LYS A 364 18.56 7.28 -21.28
CA LYS A 364 19.31 8.47 -21.64
C LYS A 364 19.20 9.52 -20.54
N TRP A 365 20.34 9.92 -19.95
CA TRP A 365 20.42 10.85 -18.83
C TRP A 365 21.71 11.67 -18.90
N ILE A 366 21.61 12.98 -18.78
CA ILE A 366 22.74 13.90 -18.88
C ILE A 366 23.60 13.61 -20.13
N ASN A 367 22.97 13.51 -21.32
CA ASN A 367 23.61 13.16 -22.59
C ASN A 367 24.36 11.81 -22.60
N ARG A 368 24.11 10.93 -21.64
CA ARG A 368 24.64 9.58 -21.57
C ARG A 368 23.53 8.57 -21.91
N LYS A 369 23.87 7.58 -22.74
CA LYS A 369 23.01 6.44 -23.02
C LYS A 369 23.57 5.21 -22.32
N ARG A 370 22.74 4.54 -21.50
CA ARG A 370 23.13 3.38 -20.70
C ARG A 370 22.14 2.24 -20.90
N ILE A 371 22.60 1.00 -20.82
CA ILE A 371 21.75 -0.19 -20.82
C ILE A 371 21.56 -0.63 -19.36
N TYR A 372 20.35 -0.95 -18.98
CA TYR A 372 20.00 -1.51 -17.67
C TYR A 372 19.66 -2.99 -17.79
N THR A 373 20.11 -3.78 -16.82
CA THR A 373 19.59 -5.14 -16.59
C THR A 373 19.39 -5.36 -15.09
N GLY A 374 18.37 -6.17 -14.76
CA GLY A 374 18.08 -6.50 -13.38
C GLY A 374 17.24 -7.75 -13.24
N ALA A 375 17.33 -8.36 -12.07
CA ALA A 375 16.53 -9.50 -11.67
C ALA A 375 16.06 -9.31 -10.22
N GLN A 376 14.78 -9.58 -9.97
CA GLN A 376 14.19 -9.56 -8.63
C GLN A 376 13.43 -10.85 -8.38
N TYR A 377 13.60 -11.40 -7.19
CA TYR A 377 12.84 -12.55 -6.72
C TYR A 377 12.17 -12.20 -5.40
N GLU A 378 10.87 -12.37 -5.35
CA GLU A 378 10.07 -12.19 -4.14
C GLU A 378 9.33 -13.50 -3.83
N ARG A 379 9.29 -13.87 -2.57
CA ARG A 379 8.54 -15.03 -2.10
C ARG A 379 7.86 -14.74 -0.78
N SER A 380 6.57 -15.05 -0.71
CA SER A 380 5.83 -15.10 0.55
C SER A 380 5.40 -16.52 0.83
N LYS A 381 5.81 -17.08 1.97
CA LYS A 381 5.54 -18.44 2.40
C LYS A 381 4.78 -18.44 3.72
N ILE A 382 3.60 -19.06 3.70
CA ILE A 382 2.78 -19.26 4.90
C ILE A 382 3.10 -20.64 5.48
N TYR A 383 3.26 -20.71 6.80
CA TYR A 383 3.49 -21.93 7.54
C TYR A 383 2.20 -22.40 8.25
N THR A 384 2.22 -23.61 8.78
CA THR A 384 1.02 -24.33 9.30
C THR A 384 0.28 -23.60 10.41
N LYS A 385 0.99 -22.86 11.25
CA LYS A 385 0.41 -22.12 12.38
C LYS A 385 -0.06 -20.70 12.04
N GLY A 386 0.06 -20.30 10.75
CA GLY A 386 -0.31 -18.95 10.31
C GLY A 386 0.80 -17.91 10.48
N ASN A 387 1.99 -18.33 10.88
CA ASN A 387 3.21 -17.54 10.74
C ASN A 387 3.63 -17.51 9.27
N PHE A 388 4.32 -16.48 8.86
CA PHE A 388 4.74 -16.33 7.47
C PHE A 388 6.04 -15.55 7.33
N MET A 389 6.69 -15.75 6.20
CA MET A 389 7.93 -15.08 5.86
C MET A 389 7.85 -14.49 4.45
N VAL A 390 8.27 -13.25 4.32
CA VAL A 390 8.42 -12.55 3.04
C VAL A 390 9.90 -12.36 2.78
N THR A 391 10.38 -12.84 1.64
CA THR A 391 11.79 -12.73 1.23
C THR A 391 11.83 -12.02 -0.12
N GLY A 392 12.68 -11.01 -0.24
CA GLY A 392 13.00 -10.31 -1.47
C GLY A 392 14.50 -10.35 -1.74
N ILE A 393 14.90 -10.60 -2.97
CA ILE A 393 16.29 -10.50 -3.43
C ILE A 393 16.28 -9.75 -4.76
N GLY A 394 17.12 -8.74 -4.90
CA GLY A 394 17.24 -7.94 -6.11
C GLY A 394 18.68 -7.67 -6.49
N LEU A 395 18.97 -7.75 -7.77
CA LEU A 395 20.25 -7.38 -8.37
C LEU A 395 19.98 -6.62 -9.66
N GLY A 396 20.54 -5.43 -9.82
CA GLY A 396 20.43 -4.66 -11.06
C GLY A 396 21.54 -3.66 -11.20
N GLY A 397 21.76 -3.19 -12.44
CA GLY A 397 22.79 -2.20 -12.70
C GLY A 397 22.78 -1.72 -14.13
N PHE A 398 23.56 -0.69 -14.38
CA PHE A 398 23.71 -0.05 -15.68
C PHE A 398 25.06 -0.41 -16.32
N PHE A 399 25.06 -0.43 -17.64
CA PHE A 399 26.22 -0.74 -18.47
C PHE A 399 26.39 0.36 -19.51
N LYS A 400 27.60 0.94 -19.59
CA LYS A 400 28.02 1.85 -20.65
C LYS A 400 29.43 1.51 -21.10
N ASN A 401 30.47 2.03 -20.48
CA ASN A 401 31.88 1.69 -20.72
C ASN A 401 32.46 0.84 -19.58
N GLY A 402 31.60 0.11 -18.92
CA GLY A 402 31.82 -0.66 -17.72
C GLY A 402 30.52 -0.81 -16.96
N ILE A 403 30.61 -1.27 -15.73
CA ILE A 403 29.47 -1.52 -14.84
C ILE A 403 29.28 -0.29 -13.93
N GLU A 404 28.06 0.26 -13.89
CA GLU A 404 27.70 1.45 -13.12
C GLU A 404 26.44 1.20 -12.29
N ASP A 405 26.32 1.88 -11.15
CA ASP A 405 25.12 1.89 -10.31
C ASP A 405 24.57 0.47 -10.01
N ILE A 406 25.44 -0.50 -9.71
CA ILE A 406 24.98 -1.82 -9.31
C ILE A 406 24.36 -1.73 -7.93
N VAL A 407 23.19 -2.32 -7.79
CA VAL A 407 22.48 -2.49 -6.53
C VAL A 407 22.22 -3.97 -6.29
N PHE A 408 22.65 -4.46 -5.14
CA PHE A 408 22.21 -5.77 -4.63
C PHE A 408 21.46 -5.55 -3.32
N ALA A 409 20.26 -6.09 -3.23
CA ALA A 409 19.39 -5.93 -2.07
C ALA A 409 18.83 -7.29 -1.62
N VAL A 410 18.77 -7.49 -0.32
CA VAL A 410 18.10 -8.63 0.32
C VAL A 410 17.18 -8.11 1.41
N ASP A 411 15.91 -8.46 1.33
CA ASP A 411 14.91 -8.17 2.34
C ASP A 411 14.33 -9.48 2.86
N ASN A 412 14.26 -9.64 4.16
CA ASN A 412 13.61 -10.80 4.77
C ASN A 412 12.85 -10.33 6.00
N ILE A 413 11.54 -10.63 6.05
CA ILE A 413 10.68 -10.32 7.19
C ILE A 413 9.91 -11.56 7.58
N TYR A 414 10.07 -11.97 8.81
CA TYR A 414 9.31 -13.05 9.44
C TYR A 414 8.25 -12.46 10.37
N TYR A 415 7.02 -12.93 10.24
CA TYR A 415 5.89 -12.64 11.12
C TYR A 415 5.52 -13.89 11.91
N SER A 416 5.40 -13.77 13.23
CA SER A 416 5.01 -14.86 14.09
C SER A 416 3.56 -15.32 13.87
N GLU A 417 3.20 -16.46 14.40
CA GLU A 417 1.79 -16.78 14.65
C GLU A 417 1.18 -15.78 15.63
N LEU A 418 -0.15 -15.73 15.67
CA LEU A 418 -0.88 -14.88 16.62
C LEU A 418 -1.02 -15.62 17.96
N TYR A 419 -0.31 -15.13 18.97
CA TYR A 419 -0.40 -15.66 20.32
C TYR A 419 -1.56 -15.03 21.07
N THR A 420 -2.22 -15.83 21.91
CA THR A 420 -3.24 -15.37 22.84
C THR A 420 -2.66 -15.44 24.25
N LEU A 421 -2.47 -14.29 24.86
CA LEU A 421 -2.00 -14.13 26.23
C LEU A 421 -3.18 -13.71 27.09
N THR A 422 -3.89 -14.65 27.68
CA THR A 422 -5.17 -14.43 28.38
C THR A 422 -6.20 -13.80 27.43
N THR A 423 -6.39 -12.46 27.50
CA THR A 423 -7.30 -11.69 26.64
C THR A 423 -6.56 -10.86 25.59
N TRP A 424 -5.27 -10.63 25.76
CA TRP A 424 -4.41 -9.90 24.85
C TRP A 424 -4.04 -10.74 23.63
N ARG A 425 -3.73 -10.08 22.52
CA ARG A 425 -3.16 -10.71 21.33
C ARG A 425 -1.75 -10.19 21.13
N LEU A 426 -0.81 -11.09 20.89
CA LEU A 426 0.59 -10.77 20.63
C LEU A 426 0.97 -11.28 19.25
N ARG A 427 1.62 -10.44 18.48
CA ARG A 427 2.35 -10.80 17.28
C ARG A 427 3.71 -10.10 17.29
N TYR A 428 4.74 -10.76 16.81
CA TYR A 428 6.03 -10.12 16.60
C TYR A 428 6.50 -10.31 15.17
N GLN A 429 7.36 -9.42 14.73
CA GLN A 429 8.05 -9.49 13.45
C GLN A 429 9.55 -9.31 13.65
N ILE A 430 10.33 -9.98 12.80
CA ILE A 430 11.79 -9.86 12.76
C ILE A 430 12.17 -9.63 11.30
N GLY A 431 12.93 -8.56 11.04
CA GLY A 431 13.35 -8.16 9.70
C GLY A 431 14.87 -8.08 9.59
N LEU A 432 15.37 -8.50 8.44
CA LEU A 432 16.75 -8.31 8.00
C LEU A 432 16.71 -7.61 6.64
N ASN A 433 17.45 -6.53 6.51
CA ASN A 433 17.65 -5.83 5.25
C ASN A 433 19.16 -5.68 5.00
N TYR A 434 19.61 -6.06 3.83
CA TYR A 434 20.96 -5.81 3.34
C TYR A 434 20.88 -5.09 2.00
N LEU A 435 21.66 -4.03 1.86
CA LEU A 435 21.73 -3.22 0.64
C LEU A 435 23.19 -2.86 0.39
N ILE A 436 23.66 -3.08 -0.83
CA ILE A 436 24.98 -2.63 -1.28
C ILE A 436 24.87 -1.97 -2.64
N GLY A 437 25.54 -0.82 -2.78
CA GLY A 437 25.75 -0.10 -4.02
C GLY A 437 27.20 -0.20 -4.46
N ILE A 438 27.42 -0.65 -5.70
CA ILE A 438 28.76 -0.81 -6.26
C ILE A 438 28.90 0.15 -7.43
N ASN A 439 29.98 0.90 -7.45
CA ASN A 439 30.34 1.87 -8.50
C ASN A 439 29.22 2.88 -8.80
N PRO A 440 28.70 3.62 -7.79
CA PRO A 440 27.67 4.62 -7.99
C PRO A 440 28.21 5.77 -8.84
N HIS A 441 27.43 6.16 -9.86
CA HIS A 441 27.87 7.16 -10.82
C HIS A 441 27.70 8.61 -10.32
N PHE A 442 26.66 8.89 -9.53
CA PHE A 442 26.33 10.23 -9.08
C PHE A 442 26.44 10.42 -7.56
N ASN A 443 27.45 9.85 -6.94
CA ASN A 443 27.70 10.01 -5.51
C ASN A 443 26.49 9.68 -4.61
N LYS A 444 25.70 8.69 -5.05
CA LYS A 444 24.54 8.22 -4.30
C LYS A 444 25.01 7.43 -3.09
N ALA A 445 24.86 8.00 -1.93
CA ALA A 445 25.18 7.33 -0.67
C ALA A 445 23.91 6.70 -0.08
N ILE A 446 24.08 5.55 0.56
CA ILE A 446 23.07 4.89 1.38
C ILE A 446 23.15 5.50 2.78
N ASN A 447 22.02 5.82 3.38
CA ASN A 447 21.94 6.35 4.75
C ASN A 447 21.04 5.48 5.64
N LEU A 448 20.92 5.85 6.92
CA LEU A 448 20.09 5.15 7.90
C LEU A 448 18.68 5.73 8.06
N ASN A 449 18.38 6.89 7.49
CA ASN A 449 17.10 7.59 7.64
C ASN A 449 16.01 7.17 6.65
N THR A 450 16.17 6.02 5.99
CA THR A 450 15.19 5.44 5.06
C THR A 450 14.24 4.47 5.74
N GLU A 451 13.16 4.09 5.07
CA GLU A 451 12.21 3.08 5.56
C GLU A 451 12.85 1.72 5.87
N ARG A 452 13.95 1.38 5.18
CA ARG A 452 14.73 0.15 5.39
C ARG A 452 15.91 0.33 6.35
N GLY A 453 16.09 1.51 6.89
CA GLY A 453 17.12 1.84 7.88
C GLY A 453 16.65 1.62 9.32
N ILE A 454 17.05 2.51 10.21
CA ILE A 454 16.64 2.51 11.61
C ILE A 454 15.54 3.54 11.83
N ILE A 455 14.46 3.16 12.50
CA ILE A 455 13.33 4.04 12.80
C ILE A 455 13.82 5.30 13.53
N GLY A 456 13.41 6.47 12.99
CA GLY A 456 13.67 7.77 13.61
C GLY A 456 15.12 8.23 13.58
N TYR A 457 16.02 7.50 12.92
CA TYR A 457 17.40 7.91 12.72
C TYR A 457 17.45 9.02 11.67
N ASN A 458 17.69 10.24 12.10
CA ASN A 458 17.70 11.43 11.23
C ASN A 458 19.06 12.15 11.34
N SER A 459 20.11 11.51 10.80
CA SER A 459 21.45 12.06 10.74
C SER A 459 21.89 12.15 9.29
N GLU A 460 22.34 13.33 8.87
CA GLU A 460 22.91 13.56 7.55
C GLU A 460 24.39 13.17 7.46
N LEU A 461 25.04 12.98 8.61
CA LEU A 461 26.46 12.59 8.69
C LEU A 461 26.68 11.10 8.37
N LEU A 462 25.62 10.28 8.44
CA LEU A 462 25.72 8.84 8.27
C LEU A 462 25.40 8.45 6.84
N GLN A 463 26.42 8.29 6.04
CA GLN A 463 26.37 7.88 4.66
C GLN A 463 27.34 6.74 4.41
N GLY A 464 26.98 5.81 3.55
CA GLY A 464 27.83 4.67 3.16
C GLY A 464 27.42 4.10 1.81
N TYR A 465 28.05 3.02 1.42
CA TYR A 465 27.74 2.30 0.17
C TYR A 465 27.17 0.91 0.42
N GLN A 466 27.15 0.48 1.66
CA GLN A 466 26.47 -0.74 2.09
C GLN A 466 25.83 -0.55 3.45
N ARG A 467 24.70 -1.23 3.67
CA ARG A 467 23.94 -1.17 4.90
C ARG A 467 23.40 -2.56 5.23
N LEU A 468 23.58 -2.97 6.48
CA LEU A 468 22.90 -4.12 7.07
C LEU A 468 22.03 -3.63 8.21
N THR A 469 20.76 -3.96 8.20
CA THR A 469 19.81 -3.67 9.29
C THR A 469 19.18 -4.96 9.76
N LEU A 470 19.16 -5.18 11.06
CA LEU A 470 18.44 -6.25 11.72
C LEU A 470 17.54 -5.62 12.78
N GLY A 471 16.27 -6.02 12.82
CA GLY A 471 15.35 -5.46 13.79
C GLY A 471 14.17 -6.37 14.09
N GLY A 472 13.54 -6.10 15.21
CA GLY A 472 12.30 -6.76 15.61
C GLY A 472 11.34 -5.79 16.27
N GLU A 473 10.06 -6.07 16.12
CA GLU A 473 8.97 -5.36 16.77
C GLU A 473 7.98 -6.39 17.33
N ALA A 474 7.48 -6.13 18.54
CA ALA A 474 6.44 -6.92 19.17
C ALA A 474 5.21 -6.04 19.43
N ASP A 475 4.06 -6.49 18.96
CA ASP A 475 2.78 -5.81 18.98
C ASP A 475 1.82 -6.49 19.94
N PHE A 476 1.38 -5.75 20.97
CA PHE A 476 0.45 -6.20 22.00
C PHE A 476 -0.90 -5.52 21.79
N TYR A 477 -1.85 -6.22 21.21
CA TYR A 477 -3.19 -5.73 20.95
C TYR A 477 -4.07 -5.86 22.19
N ALA A 478 -4.57 -4.72 22.68
CA ALA A 478 -5.42 -4.67 23.86
C ALA A 478 -6.80 -5.31 23.61
N PRO A 479 -7.36 -6.01 24.60
CA PRO A 479 -8.70 -6.62 24.48
C PRO A 479 -9.83 -5.59 24.58
N PHE A 480 -9.56 -4.41 25.10
CA PHE A 480 -10.54 -3.36 25.31
C PHE A 480 -10.61 -2.36 24.14
N ARG A 481 -11.69 -1.62 24.12
CA ARG A 481 -11.93 -0.50 23.20
C ARG A 481 -12.40 0.70 24.02
N PHE A 482 -11.99 1.89 23.59
CA PHE A 482 -12.47 3.13 24.17
C PHE A 482 -12.99 4.05 23.06
N LEU A 483 -14.25 4.47 23.12
CA LEU A 483 -14.92 5.27 22.08
C LEU A 483 -14.80 4.70 20.65
N GLY A 484 -14.72 3.38 20.53
CA GLY A 484 -14.50 2.70 19.26
C GLY A 484 -13.06 2.59 18.80
N PHE A 485 -12.15 3.23 19.49
CA PHE A 485 -10.73 3.10 19.24
C PHE A 485 -10.18 1.81 19.84
N ARG A 486 -9.30 1.16 19.11
CA ARG A 486 -8.49 0.02 19.55
C ARG A 486 -7.07 0.48 19.79
N PHE A 487 -6.38 -0.24 20.64
CA PHE A 487 -5.04 0.08 21.11
C PHE A 487 -4.10 -1.08 20.83
N ASN A 488 -2.92 -0.74 20.33
CA ASN A 488 -1.79 -1.63 20.18
C ASN A 488 -0.59 -0.99 20.87
N PHE A 489 -0.01 -1.68 21.85
CA PHE A 489 1.25 -1.29 22.49
C PHE A 489 2.37 -2.02 21.76
N PHE A 490 3.42 -1.32 21.38
CA PHE A 490 4.53 -1.93 20.66
C PHE A 490 5.86 -1.68 21.37
N THR A 491 6.79 -2.61 21.13
CA THR A 491 8.20 -2.45 21.47
C THR A 491 9.03 -2.80 20.25
N VAL A 492 10.08 -2.01 19.99
CA VAL A 492 10.95 -2.20 18.84
C VAL A 492 12.42 -2.14 19.24
N ALA A 493 13.23 -3.01 18.67
CA ALA A 493 14.67 -2.98 18.75
C ALA A 493 15.26 -3.18 17.37
N GLN A 494 16.14 -2.28 16.94
CA GLN A 494 16.83 -2.39 15.66
C GLN A 494 18.31 -2.05 15.81
N VAL A 495 19.13 -2.71 15.01
CA VAL A 495 20.56 -2.45 14.87
C VAL A 495 20.93 -2.34 13.41
N ALA A 496 21.87 -1.49 13.07
CA ALA A 496 22.41 -1.39 11.72
C ALA A 496 23.90 -1.09 11.70
N GLN A 497 24.53 -1.46 10.61
CA GLN A 497 25.89 -1.07 10.25
C GLN A 497 25.89 -0.42 8.87
N LEU A 498 26.73 0.60 8.71
CA LEU A 498 27.07 1.21 7.43
C LEU A 498 28.53 0.89 7.11
N GLY A 499 28.81 0.61 5.86
CA GLY A 499 30.16 0.41 5.36
C GLY A 499 30.47 1.35 4.21
N ASP A 500 31.72 1.78 4.14
CA ASP A 500 32.24 2.59 3.07
C ASP A 500 32.59 1.76 1.82
N LYS A 501 33.00 2.43 0.76
CA LYS A 501 33.35 1.81 -0.51
C LYS A 501 34.53 0.87 -0.35
N GLY A 502 34.32 -0.44 -0.60
CA GLY A 502 35.40 -1.44 -0.55
C GLY A 502 35.75 -1.94 0.85
N GLU A 503 35.09 -1.46 1.89
CA GLU A 503 35.27 -1.96 3.25
C GLU A 503 34.39 -3.18 3.56
N LEU A 504 34.85 -4.01 4.48
CA LEU A 504 34.04 -5.08 5.05
C LEU A 504 33.02 -4.47 6.02
N LEU A 505 31.75 -4.86 5.88
CA LEU A 505 30.68 -4.35 6.75
C LEU A 505 30.90 -4.72 8.23
N PHE A 506 31.40 -5.93 8.47
CA PHE A 506 31.66 -6.43 9.82
C PHE A 506 32.90 -5.77 10.43
N GLY A 507 32.72 -5.13 11.59
CA GLY A 507 33.75 -4.35 12.27
C GLY A 507 33.45 -2.84 12.31
N ASN A 508 32.52 -2.37 11.50
CA ASN A 508 32.09 -0.97 11.51
C ASN A 508 31.20 -0.66 12.72
N ARG A 509 31.06 0.63 13.01
CA ARG A 509 30.24 1.10 14.12
C ARG A 509 28.82 0.59 14.05
N LEU A 510 28.31 0.07 15.16
CA LEU A 510 26.93 -0.38 15.32
C LEU A 510 26.05 0.80 15.76
N TYR A 511 25.00 1.05 15.00
CA TYR A 511 23.94 2.01 15.31
C TYR A 511 22.70 1.24 15.78
N SER A 512 22.00 1.76 16.77
CA SER A 512 20.86 1.04 17.34
C SER A 512 19.74 1.96 17.81
N VAL A 513 18.53 1.41 17.87
CA VAL A 513 17.37 2.04 18.48
C VAL A 513 16.63 1.03 19.34
N LEU A 514 16.18 1.48 20.50
CA LEU A 514 15.20 0.82 21.36
C LEU A 514 14.01 1.75 21.48
N GLY A 515 12.81 1.24 21.24
CA GLY A 515 11.61 2.06 21.26
C GLY A 515 10.41 1.33 21.84
N THR A 516 9.46 2.11 22.32
CA THR A 516 8.14 1.64 22.76
C THR A 516 7.09 2.70 22.47
N GLY A 517 5.85 2.29 22.41
CA GLY A 517 4.79 3.25 22.17
C GLY A 517 3.41 2.64 22.10
N ILE A 518 2.48 3.45 21.66
CA ILE A 518 1.09 3.08 21.48
C ILE A 518 0.60 3.49 20.10
N ARG A 519 -0.13 2.58 19.46
CA ARG A 519 -0.86 2.82 18.23
C ARG A 519 -2.36 2.80 18.49
N ILE A 520 -3.06 3.79 18.00
CA ILE A 520 -4.48 4.01 18.24
C ILE A 520 -5.18 4.04 16.88
N LYS A 521 -6.22 3.22 16.72
CA LYS A 521 -6.99 3.11 15.48
C LYS A 521 -8.47 2.90 15.74
N ASN A 522 -9.30 3.60 15.00
CA ASN A 522 -10.71 3.27 14.86
C ASN A 522 -10.95 2.65 13.47
N GLU A 523 -11.33 1.38 13.43
CA GLU A 523 -11.46 0.63 12.17
C GLU A 523 -12.67 1.06 11.33
N SER A 524 -13.65 1.73 11.91
CA SER A 524 -14.81 2.27 11.19
C SER A 524 -14.51 3.60 10.51
N LEU A 525 -13.42 4.26 10.89
CA LEU A 525 -13.02 5.55 10.33
C LEU A 525 -11.89 5.37 9.32
N VAL A 526 -11.84 6.21 8.31
CA VAL A 526 -10.75 6.21 7.31
C VAL A 526 -9.49 6.93 7.80
N PHE A 527 -9.47 7.33 9.08
CA PHE A 527 -8.29 7.93 9.68
C PHE A 527 -7.11 6.94 9.70
N ARG A 528 -5.94 7.47 9.50
CA ARG A 528 -4.70 6.73 9.64
C ARG A 528 -4.48 6.31 11.09
N THR A 529 -3.71 5.26 11.33
CA THR A 529 -3.31 4.87 12.67
C THR A 529 -2.45 5.98 13.28
N LEU A 530 -2.84 6.47 14.46
CA LEU A 530 -2.03 7.40 15.23
C LEU A 530 -1.00 6.60 16.02
N GLU A 531 0.28 6.95 15.89
CA GLU A 531 1.37 6.38 16.68
C GLU A 531 2.01 7.44 17.57
N ILE A 532 2.14 7.12 18.84
CA ILE A 532 2.90 7.87 19.84
C ILE A 532 4.03 6.96 20.28
N GLY A 533 5.28 7.35 20.00
CA GLY A 533 6.45 6.53 20.29
C GLY A 533 7.53 7.29 21.04
N ALA A 534 8.23 6.59 21.92
CA ALA A 534 9.45 7.03 22.59
C ALA A 534 10.60 6.12 22.17
N TYR A 535 11.70 6.73 21.75
CA TYR A 535 12.85 6.03 21.19
C TYR A 535 14.13 6.46 21.87
N PHE A 536 14.99 5.51 22.16
CA PHE A 536 16.34 5.72 22.67
C PHE A 536 17.33 5.24 21.63
N TYR A 537 18.34 6.06 21.33
CA TYR A 537 19.36 5.82 20.30
C TYR A 537 20.74 5.68 20.95
N PRO A 538 21.13 4.47 21.39
CA PRO A 538 22.48 4.23 21.88
C PRO A 538 23.49 4.52 20.76
N GLY A 539 24.50 5.33 21.04
CA GLY A 539 25.50 5.67 20.03
C GLY A 539 25.02 6.61 18.92
N ALA A 540 24.00 7.41 19.15
CA ALA A 540 23.57 8.47 18.23
C ALA A 540 24.76 9.38 17.85
N PRO A 541 24.88 9.82 16.57
CA PRO A 541 25.88 10.79 16.15
C PRO A 541 25.61 12.18 16.76
N SER A 542 26.59 13.09 16.63
CA SER A 542 26.55 14.41 17.29
C SER A 542 25.43 15.32 16.79
N ASP A 543 24.96 15.13 15.57
CA ASP A 543 23.85 15.86 14.95
C ASP A 543 22.47 15.34 15.36
N MET A 544 22.40 14.30 16.20
CA MET A 544 21.17 13.63 16.57
C MET A 544 20.99 13.54 18.11
N LYS A 545 19.76 13.75 18.58
CA LYS A 545 19.41 13.55 20.00
C LYS A 545 19.37 12.05 20.35
N LYS A 546 19.86 11.71 21.55
CA LYS A 546 19.83 10.33 22.07
C LYS A 546 18.44 9.82 22.42
N VAL A 547 17.46 10.72 22.61
CA VAL A 547 16.07 10.39 22.91
C VAL A 547 15.18 11.15 21.94
N GLY A 548 14.21 10.45 21.36
CA GLY A 548 13.20 11.00 20.46
C GLY A 548 11.80 10.66 20.91
N LEU A 549 10.90 11.64 20.88
CA LEU A 549 9.47 11.43 21.00
C LEU A 549 8.83 11.69 19.64
N THR A 550 7.97 10.80 19.20
CA THR A 550 7.30 10.92 17.90
C THR A 550 5.79 10.88 18.07
N LEU A 551 5.13 11.74 17.33
CA LEU A 551 3.69 11.70 17.10
C LEU A 551 3.52 11.67 15.57
N LYS A 552 3.10 10.54 15.03
CA LYS A 552 2.95 10.40 13.59
C LYS A 552 1.68 9.66 13.21
N SER A 553 1.24 9.90 11.99
CA SER A 553 0.10 9.24 11.38
C SER A 553 0.61 8.18 10.41
N ILE A 554 0.46 6.90 10.76
CA ILE A 554 0.89 5.78 9.92
C ILE A 554 -0.18 5.51 8.86
N PRO A 555 0.18 5.44 7.56
CA PRO A 555 -0.77 5.06 6.53
C PRO A 555 -1.24 3.62 6.73
N ASN A 556 -2.45 3.33 6.28
CA ASN A 556 -2.96 1.97 6.28
C ASN A 556 -2.14 1.12 5.30
N ILE A 557 -1.31 0.23 5.83
CA ILE A 557 -0.49 -0.68 5.04
C ILE A 557 -1.39 -1.80 4.54
N ARG A 558 -1.30 -2.10 3.24
CA ARG A 558 -1.98 -3.23 2.62
C ARG A 558 -1.01 -3.93 1.69
N PHE A 559 -1.08 -5.25 1.64
CA PHE A 559 -0.29 -6.01 0.68
C PHE A 559 -0.73 -5.71 -0.75
N ARG A 560 0.21 -5.74 -1.68
CA ARG A 560 -0.04 -5.43 -3.09
C ARG A 560 -1.04 -6.41 -3.71
N THR A 561 -1.95 -5.89 -4.51
CA THR A 561 -3.01 -6.66 -5.16
C THR A 561 -2.51 -7.55 -6.29
N THR A 562 -1.42 -7.18 -6.94
CA THR A 562 -0.81 -7.93 -8.04
C THR A 562 0.71 -7.83 -7.98
N PRO A 563 1.43 -8.91 -8.31
CA PRO A 563 2.88 -8.85 -8.46
C PRO A 563 3.32 -8.10 -9.72
N ILE A 564 2.42 -7.91 -10.70
CA ILE A 564 2.70 -7.17 -11.92
C ILE A 564 2.41 -5.71 -11.70
N GLN A 565 3.45 -4.91 -11.83
CA GLN A 565 3.41 -3.47 -11.66
C GLN A 565 4.15 -2.78 -12.80
N ARG A 566 4.14 -1.47 -12.77
CA ARG A 566 4.96 -0.63 -13.61
C ARG A 566 6.44 -1.04 -13.45
N PRO A 567 7.16 -1.38 -14.55
CA PRO A 567 8.58 -1.71 -14.47
C PRO A 567 9.40 -0.58 -13.89
N GLU A 568 10.34 -0.92 -12.99
CA GLU A 568 11.21 0.06 -12.34
C GLU A 568 12.65 -0.45 -12.25
N PHE A 569 13.60 0.47 -12.14
CA PHE A 569 14.98 0.16 -11.81
C PHE A 569 15.06 -0.25 -10.33
N ILE A 570 15.94 -1.18 -10.00
CA ILE A 570 16.27 -1.46 -8.60
C ILE A 570 17.06 -0.26 -8.08
N SER A 571 16.56 0.38 -7.02
CA SER A 571 17.14 1.61 -6.48
C SER A 571 18.01 1.37 -5.26
N PHE A 572 18.80 2.37 -4.90
CA PHE A 572 19.59 2.43 -3.66
C PHE A 572 18.75 2.72 -2.40
N GLU A 573 17.44 2.95 -2.55
CA GLU A 573 16.54 3.35 -1.46
C GLU A 573 15.73 2.19 -0.90
#